data_390734a203f6fe6d10b69dbf54424165
#
_entry.id   390734a203f6fe6d10b69dbf54424165
#
_cell.length_a   1.000
_cell.length_b   1.000
_cell.length_c   1.000
_cell.angle_alpha   90.00
_cell.angle_beta   90.00
_cell.angle_gamma   90.00
#
_symmetry.space_group_name_H-M   'P 1'
#
loop_
_entity.id
_entity.type
_entity.pdbx_description
1 polymer ?
#
loop_
_entity_poly.entity_id
_entity_poly.type
_entity_poly.pdbx_seq_one_letter_code
_entity_poly.pdbx_strand_id
1 'polypeptide(L)'
;SIHQNSYHEESVSGGQVFYYRDSSKGKALAKILQDRFDYVLGDQNRRLPKANANYYLLLHVKCPIVIVECGFLSNRKEAALLNSGEYQDKLAYTIHMGIMEYLNKKQ
;
A
#
# COMPACT_ATOMS: atom_id res chain seq x y z
N SER A 1 2.16 8.05 2.16
CA SER A 1 2.93 8.29 0.94
C SER A 1 2.55 7.25 -0.11
N ILE A 2 2.25 7.70 -1.32
CA ILE A 2 1.73 6.84 -2.38
C ILE A 2 2.75 6.76 -3.51
N HIS A 3 3.10 5.53 -3.89
CA HIS A 3 4.15 5.28 -4.88
C HIS A 3 3.78 4.13 -5.81
N GLN A 4 4.54 3.99 -6.88
CA GLN A 4 4.55 2.82 -7.73
C GLN A 4 5.93 2.20 -7.63
N ASN A 5 5.97 0.89 -7.60
CA ASN A 5 7.20 0.14 -7.39
C ASN A 5 7.85 -0.30 -8.71
N SER A 6 9.03 -0.85 -8.60
CA SER A 6 9.77 -1.39 -9.74
C SER A 6 10.67 -2.53 -9.25
N TYR A 7 10.87 -3.53 -10.11
CA TYR A 7 11.73 -4.66 -9.76
C TYR A 7 12.36 -5.20 -11.03
N HIS A 8 13.50 -5.87 -10.89
CA HIS A 8 14.22 -6.37 -12.08
C HIS A 8 13.51 -7.54 -12.77
N GLU A 9 12.59 -8.22 -12.11
CA GLU A 9 11.79 -9.28 -12.73
C GLU A 9 10.41 -8.75 -13.10
N GLU A 10 10.08 -8.82 -14.39
CA GLU A 10 8.83 -8.27 -14.89
C GLU A 10 7.59 -9.01 -14.38
N SER A 11 7.75 -10.24 -13.92
CA SER A 11 6.63 -11.04 -13.41
C SER A 11 6.15 -10.60 -12.04
N VAL A 12 6.96 -9.82 -11.31
CA VAL A 12 6.60 -9.38 -9.96
C VAL A 12 5.51 -8.32 -10.03
N SER A 13 4.45 -8.51 -9.25
CA SER A 13 3.29 -7.63 -9.26
C SER A 13 2.67 -7.54 -7.86
N GLY A 14 1.68 -6.67 -7.71
CA GLY A 14 0.86 -6.55 -6.53
C GLY A 14 1.09 -5.27 -5.75
N GLY A 15 0.06 -4.86 -5.01
CA GLY A 15 0.12 -3.71 -4.12
C GLY A 15 0.59 -4.12 -2.74
N GLN A 16 1.40 -3.30 -2.12
CA GLN A 16 1.96 -3.61 -0.80
C GLN A 16 2.10 -2.36 0.04
N VAL A 17 1.84 -2.48 1.34
CA VAL A 17 1.92 -1.37 2.28
C VAL A 17 3.08 -1.61 3.24
N PHE A 18 3.94 -0.61 3.40
CA PHE A 18 5.08 -0.63 4.30
C PHE A 18 4.83 0.26 5.50
N TYR A 19 5.30 -0.16 6.67
CA TYR A 19 5.22 0.63 7.90
C TYR A 19 6.55 0.57 8.65
N TYR A 20 6.78 1.53 9.56
CA TYR A 20 7.97 1.48 10.40
C TYR A 20 7.84 0.34 11.40
N ARG A 21 8.85 -0.50 11.46
CA ARG A 21 8.80 -1.73 12.28
C ARG A 21 8.49 -1.49 13.75
N ASP A 22 8.86 -0.32 14.29
CA ASP A 22 8.65 0.00 15.71
C ASP A 22 7.38 0.81 15.96
N SER A 23 6.56 1.01 14.93
CA SER A 23 5.31 1.77 15.06
C SER A 23 4.11 0.84 15.11
N SER A 24 3.51 0.71 16.28
CA SER A 24 2.28 -0.10 16.41
C SER A 24 1.11 0.55 15.66
N LYS A 25 1.03 1.86 15.66
CA LYS A 25 -0.03 2.58 14.92
C LYS A 25 0.16 2.47 13.42
N GLY A 26 1.40 2.58 12.96
CA GLY A 26 1.71 2.37 11.55
C GLY A 26 1.37 0.96 11.10
N LYS A 27 1.68 -0.03 11.92
CA LYS A 27 1.34 -1.41 11.63
C LYS A 27 -0.16 -1.61 11.52
N ALA A 28 -0.94 -1.02 12.42
CA ALA A 28 -2.40 -1.13 12.41
C ALA A 28 -2.97 -0.51 11.13
N LEU A 29 -2.51 0.67 10.75
CA LEU A 29 -2.96 1.32 9.53
C LEU A 29 -2.55 0.50 8.30
N ALA A 30 -1.32 0.01 8.27
CA ALA A 30 -0.82 -0.80 7.15
C ALA A 30 -1.64 -2.07 6.97
N LYS A 31 -2.01 -2.73 8.06
CA LYS A 31 -2.82 -3.95 7.98
C LYS A 31 -4.19 -3.67 7.38
N ILE A 32 -4.84 -2.60 7.82
CA ILE A 32 -6.16 -2.22 7.29
C ILE A 32 -6.06 -1.96 5.79
N LEU A 33 -5.08 -1.16 5.37
CA LEU A 33 -4.90 -0.83 3.96
C LEU A 33 -4.53 -2.05 3.13
N GLN A 34 -3.66 -2.92 3.63
CA GLN A 34 -3.27 -4.11 2.90
C GLN A 34 -4.46 -5.06 2.71
N ASP A 35 -5.26 -5.25 3.76
CA ASP A 35 -6.44 -6.11 3.67
C ASP A 35 -7.43 -5.58 2.62
N ARG A 36 -7.61 -4.26 2.56
CA ARG A 36 -8.50 -3.65 1.58
C ARG A 36 -7.94 -3.77 0.16
N PHE A 37 -6.62 -3.61 -0.01
CA PHE A 37 -5.99 -3.83 -1.31
C PHE A 37 -6.16 -5.28 -1.75
N ASP A 38 -5.93 -6.22 -0.86
CA ASP A 38 -6.07 -7.64 -1.20
C ASP A 38 -7.50 -7.97 -1.60
N TYR A 39 -8.48 -7.38 -0.93
CA TYR A 39 -9.89 -7.56 -1.28
C TYR A 39 -10.21 -6.97 -2.65
N VAL A 40 -9.77 -5.73 -2.89
CA VAL A 40 -10.12 -4.99 -4.10
C VAL A 40 -9.38 -5.51 -5.32
N LEU A 41 -8.10 -5.88 -5.17
CA LEU A 41 -7.28 -6.38 -6.28
C LEU A 41 -7.49 -7.86 -6.53
N GLY A 42 -8.17 -8.55 -5.63
CA GLY A 42 -8.58 -9.92 -5.83
C GLY A 42 -7.50 -10.93 -5.48
N ASP A 43 -7.72 -12.17 -5.92
CA ASP A 43 -6.91 -13.31 -5.53
C ASP A 43 -5.44 -13.21 -5.93
N GLN A 44 -5.12 -12.35 -6.86
CA GLN A 44 -3.74 -12.21 -7.33
C GLN A 44 -2.90 -11.32 -6.41
N ASN A 45 -3.53 -10.57 -5.51
CA ASN A 45 -2.81 -9.73 -4.57
C ASN A 45 -2.88 -10.39 -3.19
N ARG A 46 -1.83 -11.13 -2.86
CA ARG A 46 -1.78 -11.86 -1.58
C ARG A 46 -0.59 -11.42 -0.76
N ARG A 47 -0.35 -10.12 -0.74
CA ARG A 47 0.76 -9.58 0.03
C ARG A 47 0.34 -9.28 1.45
N LEU A 48 1.32 -9.28 2.34
CA LEU A 48 1.15 -8.88 3.73
C LEU A 48 1.77 -7.51 3.93
N PRO A 49 1.29 -6.73 4.90
CA PRO A 49 1.98 -5.49 5.23
C PRO A 49 3.40 -5.81 5.66
N LYS A 50 4.35 -4.95 5.29
CA LYS A 50 5.76 -5.24 5.48
C LYS A 50 6.42 -4.20 6.37
N ALA A 51 7.09 -4.66 7.41
CA ALA A 51 7.88 -3.79 8.27
C ALA A 51 9.12 -3.31 7.54
N ASN A 52 9.49 -2.07 7.77
CA ASN A 52 10.67 -1.46 7.17
C ASN A 52 11.33 -0.54 8.19
N ALA A 53 12.65 -0.50 8.20
CA ALA A 53 13.42 0.34 9.12
C ALA A 53 14.34 1.32 8.39
N ASN A 54 14.24 1.39 7.07
CA ASN A 54 15.22 2.12 6.25
C ASN A 54 14.65 3.32 5.50
N TYR A 55 13.34 3.36 5.25
CA TYR A 55 12.76 4.47 4.50
C TYR A 55 12.76 5.74 5.35
N TYR A 56 13.29 6.80 4.77
CA TYR A 56 13.44 8.09 5.46
C TYR A 56 12.12 8.58 6.07
N LEU A 57 11.04 8.56 5.30
CA LEU A 57 9.74 9.02 5.80
C LEU A 57 9.28 8.23 7.01
N LEU A 58 9.45 6.91 6.98
CA LEU A 58 9.01 6.06 8.07
C LEU A 58 9.80 6.32 9.35
N LEU A 59 11.08 6.68 9.21
CA LEU A 59 11.95 6.95 10.35
C LEU A 59 11.69 8.31 10.99
N HIS A 60 11.32 9.30 10.20
CA HIS A 60 11.35 10.69 10.65
C HIS A 60 9.98 11.33 10.86
N VAL A 61 8.92 10.75 10.38
CA VAL A 61 7.57 11.27 10.58
C VAL A 61 6.98 10.64 11.84
N LYS A 62 6.50 11.50 12.74
CA LYS A 62 6.07 11.05 14.07
C LYS A 62 4.62 10.56 14.12
N CYS A 63 3.78 11.02 13.23
CA CYS A 63 2.40 10.52 13.16
C CYS A 63 2.37 9.12 12.56
N PRO A 64 1.26 8.39 12.69
CA PRO A 64 1.11 7.12 11.96
C PRO A 64 1.34 7.38 10.47
N ILE A 65 2.26 6.64 9.87
CA ILE A 65 2.60 6.80 8.47
C ILE A 65 2.85 5.44 7.82
N VAL A 66 2.46 5.33 6.56
CA VAL A 66 2.72 4.16 5.75
C VAL A 66 3.16 4.60 4.36
N ILE A 67 3.85 3.70 3.66
CA ILE A 67 4.14 3.87 2.25
C ILE A 67 3.31 2.85 1.51
N VAL A 68 2.48 3.34 0.58
CA VAL A 68 1.60 2.49 -0.23
C VAL A 68 2.22 2.35 -1.60
N GLU A 69 2.69 1.15 -1.91
CA GLU A 69 3.15 0.80 -3.25
C GLU A 69 1.97 0.20 -3.99
N CYS A 70 1.44 0.95 -4.96
CA CYS A 70 0.19 0.59 -5.64
C CYS A 70 0.34 -0.56 -6.63
N GLY A 71 1.55 -0.83 -7.07
CA GLY A 71 1.85 -1.86 -8.05
C GLY A 71 3.21 -1.63 -8.67
N PHE A 72 3.59 -2.51 -9.59
CA PHE A 72 4.92 -2.48 -10.19
C PHE A 72 4.86 -1.94 -11.62
N LEU A 73 5.54 -0.82 -11.87
CA LEU A 73 5.67 -0.28 -13.22
C LEU A 73 6.48 -1.22 -14.12
N SER A 74 7.33 -2.05 -13.53
CA SER A 74 8.10 -3.05 -14.25
C SER A 74 7.26 -4.22 -14.77
N ASN A 75 6.04 -4.39 -14.24
CA ASN A 75 5.09 -5.38 -14.72
C ASN A 75 4.21 -4.72 -15.78
N ARG A 76 4.24 -5.24 -17.01
CA ARG A 76 3.55 -4.60 -18.13
C ARG A 76 2.05 -4.46 -17.91
N LYS A 77 1.42 -5.50 -17.40
CA LYS A 77 -0.01 -5.48 -17.14
C LYS A 77 -0.37 -4.47 -16.04
N GLU A 78 0.41 -4.46 -14.97
CA GLU A 78 0.18 -3.53 -13.86
C GLU A 78 0.46 -2.10 -14.26
N ALA A 79 1.50 -1.86 -15.06
CA ALA A 79 1.80 -0.53 -15.57
C ALA A 79 0.63 0.04 -16.36
N ALA A 80 -0.01 -0.80 -17.19
CA ALA A 80 -1.18 -0.37 -17.95
C ALA A 80 -2.35 -0.01 -17.03
N LEU A 81 -2.59 -0.82 -15.99
CA LEU A 81 -3.63 -0.54 -15.00
C LEU A 81 -3.34 0.75 -14.25
N LEU A 82 -2.11 0.95 -13.80
CA LEU A 82 -1.72 2.15 -13.05
C LEU A 82 -1.84 3.42 -13.88
N ASN A 83 -1.80 3.29 -15.20
CA ASN A 83 -1.99 4.41 -16.10
C ASN A 83 -3.45 4.66 -16.46
N SER A 84 -4.36 3.87 -15.92
CA SER A 84 -5.80 3.99 -16.16
C SER A 84 -6.45 4.87 -15.08
N GLY A 85 -7.24 5.87 -15.50
CA GLY A 85 -7.96 6.72 -14.56
C GLY A 85 -8.93 5.93 -13.71
N GLU A 86 -9.60 4.95 -14.28
CA GLU A 86 -10.53 4.09 -13.55
C GLU A 86 -9.83 3.32 -12.44
N TYR A 87 -8.66 2.76 -12.74
CA TYR A 87 -7.89 2.02 -11.74
C TYR A 87 -7.34 2.96 -10.65
N GLN A 88 -6.89 4.15 -11.04
CA GLN A 88 -6.41 5.16 -10.09
C GLN A 88 -7.51 5.57 -9.11
N ASP A 89 -8.73 5.78 -9.62
CA ASP A 89 -9.88 6.11 -8.78
C ASP A 89 -10.19 4.98 -7.78
N LYS A 90 -10.12 3.75 -8.26
CA LYS A 90 -10.36 2.57 -7.43
C LYS A 90 -9.34 2.47 -6.30
N LEU A 91 -8.07 2.72 -6.59
CA LEU A 91 -7.02 2.71 -5.58
C LEU A 91 -7.18 3.85 -4.59
N ALA A 92 -7.49 5.05 -5.08
CA ALA A 92 -7.69 6.22 -4.23
C ALA A 92 -8.86 5.99 -3.28
N TYR A 93 -9.95 5.44 -3.77
CA TYR A 93 -11.12 5.13 -2.93
C TYR A 93 -10.76 4.09 -1.87
N THR A 94 -10.01 3.07 -2.24
CA THR A 94 -9.57 2.02 -1.34
C THR A 94 -8.73 2.58 -0.20
N ILE A 95 -7.78 3.47 -0.54
CA ILE A 95 -6.96 4.15 0.46
C ILE A 95 -7.82 5.01 1.37
N HIS A 96 -8.73 5.79 0.80
CA HIS A 96 -9.64 6.64 1.56
C HIS A 96 -10.44 5.83 2.57
N MET A 97 -11.06 4.75 2.11
CA MET A 97 -11.88 3.91 3.01
C MET A 97 -11.04 3.26 4.09
N GLY A 98 -9.81 2.88 3.76
CA GLY A 98 -8.91 2.32 4.76
C GLY A 98 -8.53 3.31 5.84
N ILE A 99 -8.25 4.55 5.45
CA ILE A 99 -7.94 5.62 6.41
C ILE A 99 -9.16 5.90 7.29
N MET A 100 -10.34 5.95 6.70
CA MET A 100 -11.58 6.17 7.48
C MET A 100 -11.80 5.04 8.48
N GLU A 101 -11.58 3.81 8.06
CA GLU A 101 -11.69 2.67 8.96
C GLU A 101 -10.71 2.78 10.13
N TYR A 102 -9.47 3.15 9.84
CA TYR A 102 -8.45 3.33 10.88
C TYR A 102 -8.87 4.39 11.88
N LEU A 103 -9.33 5.53 11.40
CA LEU A 103 -9.72 6.65 12.26
C LEU A 103 -10.95 6.29 13.11
N ASN A 104 -11.86 5.53 12.55
CA ASN A 104 -13.10 5.15 13.26
C ASN A 104 -12.88 4.06 14.32
N LYS A 105 -11.83 3.27 14.20
CA LYS A 105 -11.57 2.22 15.17
C LYS A 105 -11.07 2.75 16.50
N LYS A 106 -10.51 3.92 16.52
CA LYS A 106 -10.00 4.56 17.73
C LYS A 106 -9.04 3.67 18.51
N GLN A 107 -7.84 4.05 18.57
CA GLN A 107 -6.80 3.31 19.29
C GLN A 107 -6.68 3.78 20.73
#